data_96a64db11dbec040919381c476a7ab40
#
_entry.id   96a64db11dbec040919381c476a7ab40
#
_cell.length_a   1.000
_cell.length_b   1.000
_cell.length_c   1.000
_cell.angle_alpha   90.00
_cell.angle_beta   90.00
_cell.angle_gamma   90.00
#
_symmetry.space_group_name_H-M   'P 1'
#
loop_
_entity.id
_entity.type
_entity.pdbx_description
1 polymer ?
#
loop_
_entity_poly.entity_id
_entity_poly.type
_entity_poly.pdbx_seq_one_letter_code
_entity_poly.pdbx_strand_id
1 'polypeptide(L)'
;MPKKITSLIPHPSSLIILGIDPGIADTGWGIILKEAGRLNYMACGSIITSAKMPFIDRLNFLQKELSKIIKKYKPNLVAVEQLFFCKNVKTALVVGQARGVVLMCVAQNKLPFFEYTPLQVKQALT
;
A
#
# COMPACT_ATOMS: atom_id res chain seq x y z
N MET A 1 -15.65 10.88 -11.79
CA MET A 1 -16.03 10.17 -10.56
C MET A 1 -15.24 8.89 -10.43
N PRO A 2 -14.55 8.71 -9.32
CA PRO A 2 -13.90 7.43 -9.09
C PRO A 2 -14.95 6.34 -8.98
N LYS A 3 -14.73 5.23 -9.65
CA LYS A 3 -15.59 4.06 -9.54
C LYS A 3 -15.47 3.50 -8.13
N LYS A 4 -16.54 2.97 -7.60
CA LYS A 4 -16.47 2.23 -6.34
C LYS A 4 -15.51 1.05 -6.52
N ILE A 5 -14.72 0.77 -5.50
CA ILE A 5 -13.74 -0.33 -5.52
C ILE A 5 -14.41 -1.62 -6.00
N THR A 6 -15.58 -1.92 -5.48
CA THR A 6 -16.33 -3.14 -5.79
C THR A 6 -16.82 -3.22 -7.23
N SER A 7 -16.87 -2.09 -7.98
CA SER A 7 -17.33 -2.09 -9.38
C SER A 7 -16.26 -2.54 -10.36
N LEU A 8 -14.99 -2.58 -9.94
CA LEU A 8 -13.87 -2.97 -10.78
C LEU A 8 -13.53 -4.45 -10.69
N ILE A 9 -14.15 -5.17 -9.77
CA ILE A 9 -13.87 -6.58 -9.49
C ILE A 9 -15.18 -7.37 -9.63
N PRO A 10 -15.18 -8.46 -10.41
CA PRO A 10 -16.38 -9.31 -10.53
C PRO A 10 -16.75 -9.84 -9.13
N HIS A 11 -17.98 -9.63 -8.71
CA HIS A 11 -18.59 -10.00 -7.44
C HIS A 11 -17.87 -11.09 -6.63
N PRO A 12 -16.77 -10.78 -5.94
CA PRO A 12 -16.12 -11.79 -5.14
C PRO A 12 -16.89 -12.00 -3.85
N SER A 13 -17.02 -13.27 -3.45
CA SER A 13 -17.55 -13.61 -2.13
C SER A 13 -16.63 -13.09 -1.04
N SER A 14 -15.35 -12.88 -1.35
CA SER A 14 -14.36 -12.30 -0.45
C SER A 14 -13.36 -11.45 -1.23
N LEU A 15 -12.81 -10.43 -0.57
CA LEU A 15 -11.78 -9.55 -1.11
C LEU A 15 -10.63 -9.49 -0.14
N ILE A 16 -9.42 -9.72 -0.64
CA ILE A 16 -8.19 -9.49 0.12
C ILE A 16 -7.62 -8.14 -0.30
N ILE A 17 -7.48 -7.24 0.64
CA ILE A 17 -7.01 -5.87 0.40
C ILE A 17 -5.65 -5.68 1.06
N LEU A 18 -4.67 -5.23 0.29
CA LEU A 18 -3.37 -4.83 0.81
C LEU A 18 -3.37 -3.31 0.95
N GLY A 19 -3.26 -2.82 2.19
CA GLY A 19 -3.09 -1.40 2.46
C GLY A 19 -1.63 -1.08 2.68
N ILE A 20 -1.16 0.02 2.12
CA ILE A 20 0.24 0.44 2.22
C ILE A 20 0.34 1.90 2.61
N ASP A 21 1.18 2.17 3.61
CA ASP A 21 1.61 3.51 3.99
C ASP A 21 3.07 3.67 3.60
N PRO A 22 3.37 4.29 2.43
CA PRO A 22 4.74 4.33 1.90
C PRO A 22 5.68 5.20 2.72
N GLY A 23 6.88 4.69 2.98
CA GLY A 23 7.97 5.42 3.58
C GLY A 23 9.27 4.75 3.19
N ILE A 24 10.41 5.40 3.40
CA ILE A 24 11.70 4.76 3.11
C ILE A 24 12.25 4.04 4.35
N ALA A 25 12.21 4.68 5.50
CA ALA A 25 12.69 4.07 6.74
C ALA A 25 11.73 2.99 7.23
N ASP A 26 10.45 3.23 7.06
CA ASP A 26 9.38 2.34 7.52
C ASP A 26 8.20 2.43 6.55
N THR A 27 7.94 1.35 5.85
CA THR A 27 6.75 1.20 5.01
C THR A 27 5.78 0.29 5.74
N GLY A 28 4.69 0.86 6.23
CA GLY A 28 3.63 0.10 6.90
C GLY A 28 2.74 -0.61 5.89
N TRP A 29 2.34 -1.84 6.21
CA TRP A 29 1.39 -2.57 5.37
C TRP A 29 0.43 -3.37 6.24
N GLY A 30 -0.74 -3.62 5.67
CA GLY A 30 -1.75 -4.44 6.33
C GLY A 30 -2.57 -5.22 5.32
N ILE A 31 -3.02 -6.40 5.73
CA ILE A 31 -3.89 -7.26 4.93
C ILE A 31 -5.24 -7.34 5.61
N ILE A 32 -6.29 -6.99 4.87
CA ILE A 32 -7.66 -7.00 5.34
C ILE A 32 -8.47 -7.94 4.44
N LEU A 33 -9.25 -8.81 5.05
CA LEU A 33 -10.21 -9.64 4.34
C LEU A 33 -11.61 -9.04 4.49
N LYS A 34 -12.22 -8.71 3.36
CA LYS A 34 -13.62 -8.30 3.33
C LYS A 34 -14.46 -9.50 2.92
N GLU A 35 -15.35 -9.94 3.80
CA GLU A 35 -16.17 -11.13 3.58
C GLU A 35 -17.55 -10.92 4.20
N ALA A 36 -18.61 -11.16 3.44
CA ALA A 36 -19.99 -11.03 3.90
C ALA A 36 -20.27 -9.67 4.57
N GLY A 37 -19.72 -8.58 4.02
CA GLY A 37 -19.89 -7.24 4.56
C GLY A 37 -19.05 -6.93 5.78
N ARG A 38 -18.22 -7.87 6.25
CA ARG A 38 -17.33 -7.69 7.40
C ARG A 38 -15.90 -7.49 6.96
N LEU A 39 -15.17 -6.64 7.70
CA LEU A 39 -13.74 -6.44 7.51
C LEU A 39 -13.01 -7.17 8.63
N ASN A 40 -12.20 -8.14 8.24
CA ASN A 40 -11.39 -8.91 9.18
C ASN A 40 -9.92 -8.63 8.93
N TYR A 41 -9.21 -8.31 10.00
CA TYR A 41 -7.78 -8.12 9.98
C TYR A 41 -7.09 -9.47 9.86
N MET A 42 -6.15 -9.59 8.92
CA MET A 42 -5.40 -10.83 8.71
C MET A 42 -3.95 -10.72 9.15
N ALA A 43 -3.28 -9.65 8.76
CA ALA A 43 -1.85 -9.49 9.04
C ALA A 43 -1.45 -8.03 8.88
N CYS A 44 -0.36 -7.65 9.51
CA CYS A 44 0.31 -6.38 9.24
C CYS A 44 1.79 -6.47 9.56
N GLY A 45 2.51 -5.46 9.16
CA GLY A 45 3.93 -5.38 9.44
C GLY A 45 4.53 -4.09 8.91
N SER A 46 5.84 -4.05 8.98
CA SER A 46 6.63 -2.93 8.48
C SER A 46 7.80 -3.47 7.66
N ILE A 47 8.09 -2.78 6.55
CA ILE A 47 9.32 -2.98 5.82
C ILE A 47 10.26 -1.87 6.27
N ILE A 48 11.30 -2.25 7.01
CA ILE A 48 12.22 -1.29 7.63
C ILE A 48 13.56 -1.32 6.91
N THR A 49 14.08 -0.13 6.55
CA THR A 49 15.39 0.01 5.95
C THR A 49 16.26 0.94 6.80
N SER A 50 17.53 0.60 6.93
CA SER A 50 18.48 1.40 7.70
C SER A 50 18.96 2.61 6.91
N ALA A 51 19.08 3.76 7.58
CA ALA A 51 19.68 4.96 6.98
C ALA A 51 21.16 4.75 6.58
N LYS A 52 21.79 3.71 7.12
CA LYS A 52 23.18 3.35 6.77
C LYS A 52 23.28 2.64 5.43
N MET A 53 22.18 2.08 4.92
CA MET A 53 22.17 1.49 3.59
C MET A 53 22.20 2.58 2.52
N PRO A 54 22.90 2.38 1.40
CA PRO A 54 22.78 3.27 0.24
C PRO A 54 21.31 3.37 -0.18
N PHE A 55 20.90 4.57 -0.57
CA PHE A 55 19.49 4.83 -0.85
C PHE A 55 18.91 3.90 -1.91
N ILE A 56 19.67 3.64 -2.97
CA ILE A 56 19.22 2.75 -4.06
C ILE A 56 18.99 1.32 -3.54
N ASP A 57 19.81 0.87 -2.58
CA ASP A 57 19.66 -0.46 -2.00
C ASP A 57 18.41 -0.51 -1.09
N ARG A 58 18.09 0.60 -0.44
CA ARG A 58 16.87 0.72 0.35
C ARG A 58 15.63 0.56 -0.54
N LEU A 59 15.63 1.21 -1.70
CA LEU A 59 14.55 1.08 -2.66
C LEU A 59 14.43 -0.34 -3.19
N ASN A 60 15.54 -0.98 -3.48
CA ASN A 60 15.56 -2.36 -3.94
C ASN A 60 15.04 -3.33 -2.88
N PHE A 61 15.42 -3.12 -1.63
CA PHE A 61 14.93 -3.92 -0.50
C PHE A 61 13.42 -3.77 -0.35
N LEU A 62 12.91 -2.54 -0.42
CA LEU A 62 11.48 -2.27 -0.35
C LEU A 62 10.72 -3.03 -1.44
N GLN A 63 11.22 -2.98 -2.68
CA GLN A 63 10.60 -3.68 -3.80
C GLN A 63 10.55 -5.18 -3.57
N LYS A 64 11.67 -5.76 -3.12
CA LYS A 64 11.75 -7.22 -2.88
C LYS A 64 10.79 -7.67 -1.79
N GLU A 65 10.78 -6.95 -0.68
CA GLU A 65 9.94 -7.32 0.46
C GLU A 65 8.45 -7.15 0.14
N LEU A 66 8.10 -6.08 -0.56
CA LEU A 66 6.72 -5.86 -0.97
C LEU A 66 6.26 -6.94 -1.96
N SER A 67 7.12 -7.32 -2.89
CA SER A 67 6.82 -8.41 -3.83
C SER A 67 6.57 -9.73 -3.11
N LYS A 68 7.32 -10.02 -2.04
CA LYS A 68 7.09 -11.21 -1.22
C LYS A 68 5.73 -11.19 -0.54
N ILE A 69 5.33 -10.04 -0.02
CA ILE A 69 4.03 -9.86 0.63
C ILE A 69 2.90 -10.09 -0.38
N ILE A 70 3.01 -9.51 -1.56
CA ILE A 70 2.01 -9.67 -2.62
C ILE A 70 1.89 -11.14 -3.02
N LYS A 71 3.01 -11.84 -3.18
CA LYS A 71 3.00 -13.26 -3.54
C LYS A 71 2.42 -14.14 -2.45
N LYS A 72 2.70 -13.80 -1.19
CA LYS A 72 2.24 -14.60 -0.06
C LYS A 72 0.73 -14.48 0.15
N TYR A 73 0.22 -13.26 0.15
CA TYR A 73 -1.19 -13.01 0.49
C TYR A 73 -2.11 -12.93 -0.71
N LYS A 74 -1.57 -12.75 -1.90
CA LYS A 74 -2.33 -12.69 -3.16
C LYS A 74 -3.52 -11.74 -3.06
N PRO A 75 -3.28 -10.44 -2.76
CA PRO A 75 -4.38 -9.50 -2.63
C PRO A 75 -5.13 -9.31 -3.95
N ASN A 76 -6.40 -8.99 -3.85
CA ASN A 76 -7.23 -8.66 -5.00
C ASN A 76 -7.06 -7.22 -5.44
N LEU A 77 -6.69 -6.35 -4.50
CA LEU A 77 -6.46 -4.94 -4.79
C LEU A 77 -5.49 -4.35 -3.77
N VAL A 78 -4.92 -3.20 -4.12
CA VAL A 78 -4.00 -2.46 -3.26
C VAL A 78 -4.54 -1.07 -3.03
N ALA A 79 -4.55 -0.64 -1.77
CA ALA A 79 -4.90 0.71 -1.37
C ALA A 79 -3.65 1.37 -0.78
N VAL A 80 -3.28 2.54 -1.32
CA VAL A 80 -2.09 3.27 -0.89
C VAL A 80 -2.51 4.63 -0.35
N GLU A 81 -1.98 4.98 0.83
CA GLU A 81 -2.24 6.27 1.41
C GLU A 81 -1.65 7.38 0.55
N GLN A 82 -2.46 8.39 0.27
CA GLN A 82 -2.04 9.55 -0.48
C GLN A 82 -1.35 10.54 0.46
N LEU A 83 -0.14 10.96 0.07
CA LEU A 83 0.63 11.91 0.85
C LEU A 83 0.29 13.33 0.42
N PHE A 84 -0.23 14.13 1.36
CA PHE A 84 -0.59 15.52 1.09
C PHE A 84 0.44 16.52 1.59
N PHE A 85 1.26 16.14 2.55
CA PHE A 85 1.99 17.13 3.30
C PHE A 85 3.37 16.67 3.70
N CYS A 86 4.38 17.23 3.06
CA CYS A 86 5.74 17.19 3.58
C CYS A 86 6.21 18.63 3.78
N LYS A 87 6.51 18.99 5.02
CA LYS A 87 7.04 20.32 5.36
C LYS A 87 8.42 20.57 4.74
N ASN A 88 9.10 19.51 4.36
CA ASN A 88 10.47 19.57 3.85
C ASN A 88 10.50 18.92 2.47
N VAL A 89 11.01 19.67 1.49
CA VAL A 89 11.11 19.21 0.10
C VAL A 89 11.95 17.93 -0.02
N LYS A 90 13.05 17.86 0.73
CA LYS A 90 13.93 16.68 0.71
C LYS A 90 13.20 15.44 1.18
N THR A 91 12.43 15.55 2.25
CA THR A 91 11.60 14.45 2.76
C THR A 91 10.54 14.05 1.74
N ALA A 92 9.90 15.04 1.10
CA ALA A 92 8.89 14.80 0.08
C ALA A 92 9.45 14.01 -1.10
N LEU A 93 10.67 14.35 -1.55
CA LEU A 93 11.34 13.65 -2.64
C LEU A 93 11.62 12.18 -2.29
N VAL A 94 12.16 11.95 -1.10
CA VAL A 94 12.49 10.60 -0.62
C VAL A 94 11.22 9.74 -0.52
N VAL A 95 10.18 10.28 0.08
CA VAL A 95 8.90 9.57 0.20
C VAL A 95 8.29 9.32 -1.17
N GLY A 96 8.36 10.29 -2.08
CA GLY A 96 7.87 10.14 -3.44
C GLY A 96 8.57 9.03 -4.21
N GLN A 97 9.88 8.87 -4.00
CA GLN A 97 10.64 7.79 -4.63
C GLN A 97 10.24 6.43 -4.06
N ALA A 98 10.07 6.32 -2.75
CA ALA A 98 9.57 5.09 -2.13
C ALA A 98 8.16 4.75 -2.63
N ARG A 99 7.30 5.77 -2.74
CA ARG A 99 5.95 5.60 -3.28
C ARG A 99 6.00 5.10 -4.73
N GLY A 100 6.93 5.61 -5.54
CA GLY A 100 7.11 5.14 -6.92
C GLY A 100 7.44 3.66 -6.99
N VAL A 101 8.28 3.18 -6.09
CA VAL A 101 8.61 1.75 -5.99
C VAL A 101 7.37 0.93 -5.64
N VAL A 102 6.56 1.40 -4.70
CA VAL A 102 5.29 0.74 -4.34
C VAL A 102 4.37 0.64 -5.56
N LEU A 103 4.19 1.76 -6.27
CA LEU A 103 3.33 1.80 -7.46
C LEU A 103 3.83 0.86 -8.55
N MET A 104 5.14 0.78 -8.74
CA MET A 104 5.74 -0.13 -9.71
C MET A 104 5.45 -1.59 -9.35
N CYS A 105 5.57 -1.96 -8.07
CA CYS A 105 5.23 -3.32 -7.63
C CYS A 105 3.76 -3.66 -7.90
N VAL A 106 2.87 -2.71 -7.65
CA VAL A 106 1.44 -2.89 -7.92
C VAL A 106 1.20 -3.11 -9.41
N ALA A 107 1.81 -2.29 -10.26
CA ALA A 107 1.69 -2.39 -11.70
C ALA A 107 2.26 -3.70 -12.24
N GLN A 108 3.42 -4.12 -11.75
CA GLN A 108 4.06 -5.37 -12.16
C GLN A 108 3.20 -6.59 -11.82
N ASN A 109 2.42 -6.52 -10.76
CA ASN A 109 1.53 -7.60 -10.35
C ASN A 109 0.12 -7.45 -10.92
N LYS A 110 -0.11 -6.43 -11.76
CA LYS A 110 -1.39 -6.17 -12.45
C LYS A 110 -2.56 -6.08 -11.48
N LEU A 111 -2.34 -5.46 -10.31
CA LEU A 111 -3.35 -5.33 -9.30
C LEU A 111 -4.11 -4.00 -9.45
N PRO A 112 -5.43 -3.97 -9.23
CA PRO A 112 -6.16 -2.71 -9.11
C PRO A 112 -5.58 -1.88 -7.99
N PHE A 113 -5.49 -0.57 -8.23
CA PHE A 113 -4.84 0.38 -7.34
C PHE A 113 -5.80 1.51 -6.97
N PHE A 114 -5.86 1.85 -5.68
CA PHE A 114 -6.67 2.92 -5.16
C PHE A 114 -5.85 3.77 -4.20
N GLU A 115 -6.07 5.08 -4.25
CA GLU A 115 -5.47 6.01 -3.30
C GLU A 115 -6.53 6.42 -2.28
N TYR A 116 -6.11 6.60 -1.04
CA TYR A 116 -6.98 7.12 0.01
C TYR A 116 -6.25 8.17 0.82
N THR A 117 -7.02 9.08 1.42
CA THR A 117 -6.49 10.12 2.30
C THR A 117 -6.71 9.73 3.75
N PRO A 118 -5.94 10.29 4.70
CA PRO A 118 -6.22 10.10 6.12
C PRO A 118 -7.66 10.46 6.49
N LEU A 119 -8.21 11.50 5.88
CA LEU A 119 -9.58 11.91 6.11
C LEU A 119 -10.58 10.85 5.64
N GLN A 120 -10.35 10.25 4.47
CA GLN A 120 -11.21 9.19 3.95
C GLN A 120 -11.19 7.96 4.84
N VAL A 121 -10.03 7.59 5.38
CA VAL A 121 -9.93 6.49 6.35
C VAL A 121 -10.75 6.81 7.59
N LYS A 122 -10.60 8.02 8.13
CA LYS A 122 -11.35 8.46 9.31
C LYS A 122 -12.86 8.41 9.05
N GLN A 123 -13.31 8.86 7.89
CA GLN A 123 -14.72 8.82 7.51
C GLN A 123 -15.24 7.38 7.38
N ALA A 124 -14.43 6.47 6.85
CA ALA A 124 -14.81 5.07 6.68
C ALA A 124 -14.95 4.35 8.04
N LEU A 125 -14.23 4.82 9.08
CA LEU A 125 -14.27 4.21 10.41
C LEU A 125 -15.40 4.77 11.28
N THR A 126 -16.03 5.84 10.88
CA THR A 126 -17.16 6.43 11.59
C THR A 126 -18.48 6.15 10.87
#